data_7521e8051b0caae4a3f11be4fa9ee274
#
_entry.id   7521e8051b0caae4a3f11be4fa9ee274
#
_cell.length_a   1.000
_cell.length_b   1.000
_cell.length_c   1.000
_cell.angle_alpha   90.00
_cell.angle_beta   90.00
_cell.angle_gamma   90.00
#
_symmetry.space_group_name_H-M   'P 1'
#
loop_
_entity.id
_entity.type
_entity.pdbx_description
1 polymer ?
#
loop_
_entity_poly.entity_id
_entity_poly.type
_entity_poly.pdbx_seq_one_letter_code
_entity_poly.pdbx_strand_id
1 'polypeptide(L)'
;GINIPYGSMASAISPEAKDRSELSSWRTIGATLAGMIIGVVLPMIVYYTDEAGNTVISGTNMAIAGAICSVCAIICYMICYNLTTERVKIEKKEEKFSLVELGKTLVSSRALIGIVLAALLLLLAQLTLGGMGQYIFPNYFQSAAGVSISGLCGNILILVLAFFVPSLAAKFGKKELSAFGGLFGAVVFFIAFILHTDNMYLYIALYTLGYLGIAFFNINCWAMITDVIDDAEVRQGERSDGTFYSVYSFARKMGQAASSGLTGGLLSIIGYTTATAFDTEVVNGIYNIACIVPAA
;
A
#
# COMPACT_ATOMS: atom_id res chain seq x y z
N GLY A 1 6.67 -10.63 -12.83
CA GLY A 1 6.20 -11.53 -13.89
C GLY A 1 4.82 -12.12 -13.61
N ILE A 2 4.61 -12.85 -12.50
CA ILE A 2 3.40 -13.66 -12.23
C ILE A 2 2.14 -12.82 -11.96
N ASN A 3 2.29 -11.62 -11.43
CA ASN A 3 1.15 -10.78 -10.98
C ASN A 3 0.24 -10.31 -12.13
N ILE A 4 0.79 -10.10 -13.33
CA ILE A 4 0.02 -9.65 -14.50
C ILE A 4 -0.86 -10.78 -15.05
N PRO A 5 -0.33 -11.98 -15.37
CA PRO A 5 -1.16 -13.11 -15.78
C PRO A 5 -2.24 -13.46 -14.75
N TYR A 6 -1.88 -13.49 -13.45
CA TYR A 6 -2.83 -13.75 -12.37
C TYR A 6 -3.94 -12.69 -12.31
N GLY A 7 -3.61 -11.41 -12.52
CA GLY A 7 -4.60 -10.33 -12.55
C GLY A 7 -5.57 -10.42 -13.73
N SER A 8 -5.10 -10.88 -14.90
CA SER A 8 -5.93 -11.04 -16.12
C SER A 8 -6.75 -12.31 -16.12
N MET A 9 -6.46 -13.29 -15.27
CA MET A 9 -7.19 -14.58 -15.21
C MET A 9 -8.68 -14.40 -14.90
N ALA A 10 -9.07 -13.40 -14.13
CA ALA A 10 -10.48 -13.18 -13.80
C ALA A 10 -11.36 -12.96 -15.04
N SER A 11 -10.83 -12.29 -16.07
CA SER A 11 -11.52 -12.11 -17.36
C SER A 11 -11.46 -13.34 -18.26
N ALA A 12 -10.48 -14.21 -18.08
CA ALA A 12 -10.35 -15.48 -18.81
C ALA A 12 -11.21 -16.61 -18.22
N ILE A 13 -11.57 -16.53 -16.95
CA ILE A 13 -12.39 -17.54 -16.25
C ILE A 13 -13.88 -17.35 -16.58
N SER A 14 -14.41 -16.12 -16.54
CA SER A 14 -15.82 -15.85 -16.80
C SER A 14 -16.05 -14.56 -17.58
N PRO A 15 -16.99 -14.58 -18.55
CA PRO A 15 -17.42 -13.38 -19.25
C PRO A 15 -18.36 -12.51 -18.40
N GLU A 16 -18.98 -13.07 -17.35
CA GLU A 16 -19.96 -12.39 -16.53
C GLU A 16 -19.32 -11.40 -15.54
N ALA A 17 -19.83 -10.17 -15.51
CA ALA A 17 -19.33 -9.13 -14.61
C ALA A 17 -19.50 -9.49 -13.12
N LYS A 18 -20.57 -10.25 -12.78
CA LYS A 18 -20.84 -10.70 -11.42
C LYS A 18 -19.77 -11.68 -10.93
N ASP A 19 -19.45 -12.71 -11.72
CA ASP A 19 -18.41 -13.69 -11.37
C ASP A 19 -17.05 -13.05 -11.19
N ARG A 20 -16.69 -12.12 -12.09
CA ARG A 20 -15.44 -11.35 -11.98
C ARG A 20 -15.36 -10.52 -10.71
N SER A 21 -16.49 -9.94 -10.30
CA SER A 21 -16.59 -9.20 -9.03
C SER A 21 -16.41 -10.12 -7.82
N GLU A 22 -17.02 -11.31 -7.84
CA GLU A 22 -16.87 -12.31 -6.79
C GLU A 22 -15.42 -12.82 -6.71
N LEU A 23 -14.79 -13.15 -7.83
CA LEU A 23 -13.37 -13.54 -7.90
C LEU A 23 -12.44 -12.44 -7.35
N SER A 24 -12.71 -11.18 -7.69
CA SER A 24 -11.95 -10.05 -7.17
C SER A 24 -12.11 -9.90 -5.65
N SER A 25 -13.31 -10.12 -5.13
CA SER A 25 -13.61 -10.08 -3.69
C SER A 25 -12.87 -11.19 -2.94
N TRP A 26 -12.93 -12.42 -3.42
CA TRP A 26 -12.20 -13.56 -2.83
C TRP A 26 -10.69 -13.35 -2.86
N ARG A 27 -10.16 -12.81 -3.97
CA ARG A 27 -8.75 -12.44 -4.07
C ARG A 27 -8.36 -11.40 -3.02
N THR A 28 -9.20 -10.39 -2.79
CA THR A 28 -8.94 -9.34 -1.81
C THR A 28 -8.98 -9.89 -0.39
N ILE A 29 -9.97 -10.74 -0.08
CA ILE A 29 -10.05 -11.42 1.22
C ILE A 29 -8.80 -12.27 1.47
N GLY A 30 -8.41 -13.10 0.49
CA GLY A 30 -7.21 -13.95 0.61
C GLY A 30 -5.93 -13.14 0.80
N ALA A 31 -5.75 -12.05 0.04
CA ALA A 31 -4.60 -11.16 0.16
C ALA A 31 -4.55 -10.46 1.53
N THR A 32 -5.70 -10.02 2.04
CA THR A 32 -5.79 -9.38 3.36
C THR A 32 -5.48 -10.36 4.48
N LEU A 33 -6.04 -11.57 4.45
CA LEU A 33 -5.76 -12.61 5.45
C LEU A 33 -4.28 -13.02 5.44
N ALA A 34 -3.69 -13.23 4.26
CA ALA A 34 -2.27 -13.53 4.14
C ALA A 34 -1.40 -12.38 4.65
N GLY A 35 -1.77 -11.13 4.33
CA GLY A 35 -1.08 -9.94 4.82
C GLY A 35 -1.14 -9.81 6.34
N MET A 36 -2.30 -10.12 6.96
CA MET A 36 -2.44 -10.11 8.42
C MET A 36 -1.58 -11.20 9.07
N ILE A 37 -1.60 -12.44 8.54
CA ILE A 37 -0.80 -13.54 9.08
C ILE A 37 0.69 -13.19 8.99
N ILE A 38 1.16 -12.78 7.82
CA ILE A 38 2.58 -12.43 7.62
C ILE A 38 2.97 -11.22 8.47
N GLY A 39 2.13 -10.18 8.50
CA GLY A 39 2.40 -8.94 9.25
C GLY A 39 2.48 -9.14 10.77
N VAL A 40 1.83 -10.18 11.30
CA VAL A 40 1.89 -10.51 12.74
C VAL A 40 2.99 -11.53 13.04
N VAL A 41 3.00 -12.63 12.30
CA VAL A 41 3.86 -13.78 12.60
C VAL A 41 5.32 -13.50 12.24
N LEU A 42 5.56 -12.84 11.11
CA LEU A 42 6.93 -12.60 10.63
C LEU A 42 7.75 -11.74 11.60
N PRO A 43 7.28 -10.60 12.12
CA PRO A 43 8.03 -9.84 13.12
C PRO A 43 8.32 -10.62 14.41
N MET A 44 7.38 -11.44 14.85
CA MET A 44 7.56 -12.23 16.07
C MET A 44 8.65 -13.31 15.93
N ILE A 45 8.90 -13.81 14.72
CA ILE A 45 9.92 -14.83 14.45
C ILE A 45 11.29 -14.18 14.15
N VAL A 46 11.29 -13.06 13.46
CA VAL A 46 12.51 -12.46 12.88
C VAL A 46 13.23 -11.56 13.87
N TYR A 47 12.50 -10.83 14.73
CA TYR A 47 13.10 -9.98 15.73
C TYR A 47 13.44 -10.78 17.00
N TYR A 48 14.59 -10.45 17.61
CA TYR A 48 15.00 -10.97 18.92
C TYR A 48 15.69 -9.86 19.73
N THR A 49 15.80 -10.05 21.04
CA THR A 49 16.53 -9.14 21.91
C THR A 49 17.96 -9.64 22.06
N ASP A 50 18.94 -8.79 21.76
CA ASP A 50 20.36 -9.09 21.92
C ASP A 50 20.81 -9.00 23.41
N GLU A 51 22.09 -9.33 23.69
CA GLU A 51 22.66 -9.27 25.03
C GLU A 51 22.69 -7.84 25.61
N ALA A 52 22.66 -6.82 24.77
CA ALA A 52 22.61 -5.41 25.16
C ALA A 52 21.17 -4.91 25.43
N GLY A 53 20.15 -5.77 25.24
CA GLY A 53 18.75 -5.42 25.43
C GLY A 53 18.09 -4.79 24.21
N ASN A 54 18.78 -4.72 23.07
CA ASN A 54 18.25 -4.09 21.84
C ASN A 54 17.43 -5.08 20.99
N THR A 55 16.36 -4.59 20.38
CA THR A 55 15.56 -5.37 19.44
C THR A 55 16.21 -5.36 18.06
N VAL A 56 16.75 -6.49 17.63
CA VAL A 56 17.51 -6.65 16.38
C VAL A 56 16.92 -7.75 15.50
N ILE A 57 17.23 -7.72 14.20
CA ILE A 57 16.78 -8.70 13.22
C ILE A 57 17.76 -9.88 13.16
N SER A 58 17.25 -11.10 13.30
CA SER A 58 18.00 -12.33 13.04
C SER A 58 18.03 -12.61 11.53
N GLY A 59 19.22 -12.49 10.91
CA GLY A 59 19.42 -12.83 9.50
C GLY A 59 19.07 -14.30 9.19
N THR A 60 19.39 -15.21 10.10
CA THR A 60 19.07 -16.65 9.96
C THR A 60 17.57 -16.89 9.98
N ASN A 61 16.85 -16.30 10.96
CA ASN A 61 15.39 -16.45 11.04
C ASN A 61 14.69 -15.82 9.84
N MET A 62 15.19 -14.67 9.36
CA MET A 62 14.68 -14.02 8.14
C MET A 62 14.85 -14.92 6.91
N ALA A 63 16.01 -15.56 6.76
CA ALA A 63 16.26 -16.49 5.65
C ALA A 63 15.34 -17.73 5.71
N ILE A 64 15.14 -18.31 6.89
CA ILE A 64 14.24 -19.45 7.09
C ILE A 64 12.79 -19.05 6.79
N ALA A 65 12.33 -17.91 7.32
CA ALA A 65 10.99 -17.41 7.07
C ALA A 65 10.76 -17.13 5.57
N GLY A 66 11.76 -16.53 4.90
CA GLY A 66 11.73 -16.31 3.44
C GLY A 66 11.65 -17.61 2.64
N ALA A 67 12.39 -18.64 3.05
CA ALA A 67 12.34 -19.96 2.42
C ALA A 67 10.97 -20.62 2.59
N ILE A 68 10.40 -20.60 3.78
CA ILE A 68 9.04 -21.13 4.06
C ILE A 68 8.00 -20.40 3.22
N CYS A 69 8.01 -19.07 3.20
CA CYS A 69 7.08 -18.27 2.40
C CYS A 69 7.21 -18.58 0.90
N SER A 70 8.44 -18.79 0.40
CA SER A 70 8.70 -19.14 -1.00
C SER A 70 8.11 -20.50 -1.37
N VAL A 71 8.30 -21.52 -0.51
CA VAL A 71 7.71 -22.85 -0.72
C VAL A 71 6.18 -22.77 -0.69
N CYS A 72 5.60 -22.07 0.28
CA CYS A 72 4.14 -21.85 0.34
C CYS A 72 3.62 -21.16 -0.93
N ALA A 73 4.33 -20.15 -1.43
CA ALA A 73 3.95 -19.46 -2.66
C ALA A 73 3.94 -20.38 -3.86
N ILE A 74 4.97 -21.23 -4.02
CA ILE A 74 5.04 -22.21 -5.12
C ILE A 74 3.86 -23.19 -5.02
N ILE A 75 3.57 -23.72 -3.84
CA ILE A 75 2.43 -24.64 -3.62
C ILE A 75 1.11 -23.95 -4.00
N CYS A 76 0.87 -22.70 -3.53
CA CYS A 76 -0.32 -21.96 -3.86
C CYS A 76 -0.46 -21.70 -5.36
N TYR A 77 0.63 -21.36 -6.07
CA TYR A 77 0.61 -21.17 -7.52
C TYR A 77 0.33 -22.49 -8.26
N MET A 78 0.88 -23.62 -7.82
CA MET A 78 0.60 -24.93 -8.41
C MET A 78 -0.86 -25.32 -8.22
N ILE A 79 -1.43 -25.08 -7.03
CA ILE A 79 -2.85 -25.31 -6.76
C ILE A 79 -3.70 -24.41 -7.67
N CYS A 80 -3.38 -23.14 -7.76
CA CYS A 80 -4.08 -22.18 -8.62
C CYS A 80 -4.05 -22.63 -10.09
N TYR A 81 -2.89 -23.03 -10.60
CA TYR A 81 -2.73 -23.52 -11.96
C TYR A 81 -3.58 -24.76 -12.25
N ASN A 82 -3.60 -25.74 -11.34
CA ASN A 82 -4.35 -26.99 -11.52
C ASN A 82 -5.88 -26.82 -11.38
N LEU A 83 -6.33 -25.87 -10.56
CA LEU A 83 -7.75 -25.64 -10.33
C LEU A 83 -8.38 -24.63 -11.30
N THR A 84 -7.57 -23.86 -12.04
CA THR A 84 -8.08 -22.81 -12.91
C THR A 84 -8.12 -23.30 -14.36
N THR A 85 -9.29 -23.11 -15.01
CA THR A 85 -9.46 -23.38 -16.45
C THR A 85 -9.88 -22.12 -17.15
N GLU A 86 -9.16 -21.75 -18.21
CA GLU A 86 -9.53 -20.64 -19.08
C GLU A 86 -10.73 -21.04 -19.95
N ARG A 87 -11.86 -20.34 -19.77
CA ARG A 87 -13.10 -20.61 -20.50
C ARG A 87 -13.37 -19.60 -21.62
N VAL A 88 -12.81 -18.39 -21.48
CA VAL A 88 -12.97 -17.30 -22.43
C VAL A 88 -11.70 -17.10 -23.24
N LYS A 89 -11.77 -17.35 -24.55
CA LYS A 89 -10.68 -17.01 -25.47
C LYS A 89 -10.75 -15.50 -25.74
N ILE A 90 -9.86 -14.74 -25.10
CA ILE A 90 -9.70 -13.32 -25.36
C ILE A 90 -8.88 -13.20 -26.65
N GLU A 91 -9.49 -12.66 -27.72
CA GLU A 91 -8.74 -12.26 -28.91
C GLU A 91 -7.73 -11.18 -28.49
N LYS A 92 -6.45 -11.50 -28.62
CA LYS A 92 -5.38 -10.53 -28.37
C LYS A 92 -5.46 -9.45 -29.45
N LYS A 93 -6.09 -8.32 -29.16
CA LYS A 93 -5.74 -7.09 -29.87
C LYS A 93 -4.31 -6.74 -29.44
N GLU A 94 -3.38 -6.82 -30.38
CA GLU A 94 -2.03 -6.29 -30.19
C GLU A 94 -2.11 -4.76 -30.14
N GLU A 95 -2.53 -4.23 -29.00
CA GLU A 95 -2.33 -2.82 -28.70
C GLU A 95 -0.83 -2.61 -28.48
N LYS A 96 -0.17 -2.00 -29.43
CA LYS A 96 1.25 -1.64 -29.31
C LYS A 96 1.37 -0.65 -28.16
N PHE A 97 2.00 -1.09 -27.08
CA PHE A 97 2.31 -0.23 -25.93
C PHE A 97 3.16 0.95 -26.42
N SER A 98 2.62 2.15 -26.32
CA SER A 98 3.30 3.40 -26.67
C SER A 98 3.36 4.33 -25.48
N LEU A 99 4.58 4.58 -24.96
CA LEU A 99 4.79 5.58 -23.90
C LEU A 99 4.33 6.98 -24.30
N VAL A 100 4.41 7.31 -25.60
CA VAL A 100 3.96 8.60 -26.14
C VAL A 100 2.44 8.72 -26.05
N GLU A 101 1.71 7.64 -26.33
CA GLU A 101 0.25 7.59 -26.23
C GLU A 101 -0.21 7.69 -24.77
N LEU A 102 0.45 6.97 -23.87
CA LEU A 102 0.23 7.12 -22.43
C LEU A 102 0.45 8.55 -21.95
N GLY A 103 1.53 9.19 -22.39
CA GLY A 103 1.82 10.58 -22.06
C GLY A 103 0.78 11.56 -22.61
N LYS A 104 0.31 11.37 -23.84
CA LYS A 104 -0.76 12.18 -24.44
C LYS A 104 -2.07 12.02 -23.67
N THR A 105 -2.46 10.80 -23.32
CA THR A 105 -3.67 10.52 -22.53
C THR A 105 -3.58 11.15 -21.14
N LEU A 106 -2.42 11.08 -20.49
CA LEU A 106 -2.22 11.73 -19.20
C LEU A 106 -2.46 13.24 -19.28
N VAL A 107 -1.89 13.91 -20.28
CA VAL A 107 -1.99 15.38 -20.43
C VAL A 107 -3.39 15.81 -20.92
N SER A 108 -4.15 14.94 -21.58
CA SER A 108 -5.47 15.25 -22.13
C SER A 108 -6.55 15.48 -21.07
N SER A 109 -6.41 14.90 -19.88
CA SER A 109 -7.42 14.97 -18.81
C SER A 109 -6.82 15.49 -17.50
N ARG A 110 -7.30 16.68 -17.05
CA ARG A 110 -6.92 17.24 -15.74
C ARG A 110 -7.34 16.33 -14.59
N ALA A 111 -8.46 15.64 -14.71
CA ALA A 111 -8.95 14.71 -13.71
C ALA A 111 -8.01 13.50 -13.58
N LEU A 112 -7.49 12.99 -14.71
CA LEU A 112 -6.51 11.90 -14.71
C LEU A 112 -5.19 12.34 -14.08
N ILE A 113 -4.68 13.51 -14.40
CA ILE A 113 -3.48 14.05 -13.75
C ILE A 113 -3.69 14.13 -12.23
N GLY A 114 -4.83 14.67 -11.79
CA GLY A 114 -5.15 14.81 -10.38
C GLY A 114 -5.16 13.48 -9.62
N ILE A 115 -5.84 12.46 -10.16
CA ILE A 115 -5.91 11.15 -9.49
C ILE A 115 -4.57 10.41 -9.54
N VAL A 116 -3.79 10.55 -10.61
CA VAL A 116 -2.47 9.97 -10.75
C VAL A 116 -1.50 10.56 -9.73
N LEU A 117 -1.46 11.89 -9.61
CA LEU A 117 -0.63 12.56 -8.60
C LEU A 117 -1.05 12.21 -7.18
N ALA A 118 -2.35 12.23 -6.88
CA ALA A 118 -2.87 11.85 -5.58
C ALA A 118 -2.50 10.40 -5.23
N ALA A 119 -2.66 9.46 -6.17
CA ALA A 119 -2.29 8.07 -5.97
C ALA A 119 -0.78 7.89 -5.76
N LEU A 120 0.05 8.62 -6.51
CA LEU A 120 1.50 8.58 -6.38
C LEU A 120 1.94 9.07 -5.00
N LEU A 121 1.49 10.26 -4.59
CA LEU A 121 1.85 10.86 -3.31
C LEU A 121 1.35 10.02 -2.12
N LEU A 122 0.10 9.56 -2.17
CA LEU A 122 -0.45 8.73 -1.09
C LEU A 122 0.20 7.36 -1.00
N LEU A 123 0.55 6.72 -2.13
CA LEU A 123 1.33 5.48 -2.11
C LEU A 123 2.73 5.71 -1.55
N LEU A 124 3.35 6.83 -1.92
CA LEU A 124 4.65 7.21 -1.42
C LEU A 124 4.59 7.38 0.11
N ALA A 125 3.62 8.12 0.62
CA ALA A 125 3.39 8.28 2.06
C ALA A 125 3.10 6.95 2.75
N GLN A 126 2.16 6.16 2.23
CA GLN A 126 1.75 4.88 2.81
C GLN A 126 2.90 3.87 2.91
N LEU A 127 3.64 3.69 1.81
CA LEU A 127 4.71 2.68 1.77
C LEU A 127 5.95 3.14 2.54
N THR A 128 6.25 4.45 2.54
CA THR A 128 7.31 5.00 3.38
C THR A 128 6.94 4.85 4.87
N LEU A 129 5.69 5.14 5.24
CA LEU A 129 5.20 4.93 6.59
C LEU A 129 5.31 3.46 7.03
N GLY A 130 4.90 2.52 6.17
CA GLY A 130 5.05 1.08 6.42
C GLY A 130 6.51 0.64 6.50
N GLY A 131 7.37 1.17 5.62
CA GLY A 131 8.81 0.94 5.66
C GLY A 131 9.46 1.48 6.94
N MET A 132 9.16 2.71 7.31
CA MET A 132 9.67 3.33 8.54
C MET A 132 9.16 2.63 9.80
N GLY A 133 7.99 1.99 9.76
CA GLY A 133 7.47 1.16 10.86
C GLY A 133 8.42 0.03 11.26
N GLN A 134 9.17 -0.54 10.30
CA GLN A 134 10.16 -1.59 10.55
C GLN A 134 11.41 -1.07 11.31
N TYR A 135 11.61 0.23 11.37
CA TYR A 135 12.72 0.87 12.07
C TYR A 135 12.29 1.56 13.35
N ILE A 136 11.16 2.28 13.35
CA ILE A 136 10.72 3.05 14.51
C ILE A 136 10.36 2.15 15.69
N PHE A 137 9.64 1.05 15.47
CA PHE A 137 9.26 0.17 16.58
C PHE A 137 10.45 -0.58 17.19
N PRO A 138 11.38 -1.20 16.42
CA PRO A 138 12.53 -1.86 17.02
C PRO A 138 13.56 -0.88 17.60
N ASN A 139 13.85 0.24 16.92
CA ASN A 139 14.98 1.09 17.30
C ASN A 139 14.59 2.20 18.28
N TYR A 140 13.42 2.85 18.10
CA TYR A 140 12.95 3.91 19.00
C TYR A 140 12.19 3.34 20.19
N PHE A 141 11.17 2.48 19.96
CA PHE A 141 10.35 1.92 21.02
C PHE A 141 10.89 0.60 21.61
N GLN A 142 11.98 0.07 21.07
CA GLN A 142 12.61 -1.19 21.51
C GLN A 142 11.61 -2.37 21.60
N SER A 143 10.66 -2.42 20.65
CA SER A 143 9.57 -3.40 20.66
C SER A 143 9.28 -3.99 19.29
N ALA A 144 9.60 -5.26 19.10
CA ALA A 144 9.17 -6.01 17.91
C ALA A 144 7.64 -6.17 17.85
N ALA A 145 6.97 -6.27 18.99
CA ALA A 145 5.51 -6.37 19.07
C ALA A 145 4.81 -5.13 18.51
N GLY A 146 5.43 -3.95 18.60
CA GLY A 146 4.91 -2.71 18.01
C GLY A 146 4.68 -2.80 16.51
N VAL A 147 5.57 -3.48 15.79
CA VAL A 147 5.41 -3.72 14.33
C VAL A 147 4.14 -4.52 14.04
N SER A 148 3.94 -5.61 14.78
CA SER A 148 2.77 -6.49 14.61
C SER A 148 1.47 -5.79 15.01
N ILE A 149 1.46 -5.08 16.14
CA ILE A 149 0.27 -4.37 16.64
C ILE A 149 -0.14 -3.25 15.69
N SER A 150 0.81 -2.43 15.22
CA SER A 150 0.51 -1.34 14.29
C SER A 150 -0.02 -1.87 12.95
N GLY A 151 0.55 -2.97 12.43
CA GLY A 151 0.08 -3.64 11.23
C GLY A 151 -1.34 -4.20 11.39
N LEU A 152 -1.64 -4.83 12.53
CA LEU A 152 -2.99 -5.32 12.85
C LEU A 152 -3.99 -4.16 12.94
N CYS A 153 -3.67 -3.09 13.68
CA CYS A 153 -4.53 -1.93 13.80
C CYS A 153 -4.85 -1.30 12.43
N GLY A 154 -3.85 -1.17 11.56
CA GLY A 154 -4.04 -0.66 10.20
C GLY A 154 -4.95 -1.55 9.35
N ASN A 155 -4.75 -2.87 9.38
CA ASN A 155 -5.58 -3.81 8.62
C ASN A 155 -7.04 -3.86 9.14
N ILE A 156 -7.23 -3.89 10.45
CA ILE A 156 -8.56 -3.85 11.07
C ILE A 156 -9.26 -2.55 10.70
N LEU A 157 -8.55 -1.41 10.75
CA LEU A 157 -9.10 -0.11 10.36
C LEU A 157 -9.62 -0.14 8.91
N ILE A 158 -8.84 -0.65 7.96
CA ILE A 158 -9.27 -0.76 6.55
C ILE A 158 -10.52 -1.63 6.43
N LEU A 159 -10.57 -2.78 7.10
CA LEU A 159 -11.74 -3.66 7.06
C LEU A 159 -12.99 -2.97 7.61
N VAL A 160 -12.89 -2.30 8.75
CA VAL A 160 -14.01 -1.55 9.34
C VAL A 160 -14.46 -0.42 8.40
N LEU A 161 -13.52 0.34 7.87
CA LEU A 161 -13.83 1.46 6.97
C LEU A 161 -14.45 1.00 5.64
N ALA A 162 -14.11 -0.18 5.14
CA ALA A 162 -14.69 -0.72 3.91
C ALA A 162 -16.21 -0.84 3.96
N PHE A 163 -16.80 -1.00 5.15
CA PHE A 163 -18.26 -1.01 5.33
C PHE A 163 -18.87 0.39 5.33
N PHE A 164 -18.15 1.39 5.85
CA PHE A 164 -18.72 2.74 6.04
C PHE A 164 -18.38 3.70 4.90
N VAL A 165 -17.21 3.56 4.29
CA VAL A 165 -16.71 4.48 3.26
C VAL A 165 -17.63 4.58 2.04
N PRO A 166 -18.23 3.51 1.49
CA PRO A 166 -19.17 3.63 0.37
C PRO A 166 -20.37 4.53 0.70
N SER A 167 -20.95 4.38 1.89
CA SER A 167 -22.08 5.18 2.34
C SER A 167 -21.68 6.65 2.58
N LEU A 168 -20.52 6.89 3.16
CA LEU A 168 -19.98 8.23 3.35
C LEU A 168 -19.64 8.90 2.02
N ALA A 169 -19.03 8.16 1.10
CA ALA A 169 -18.70 8.64 -0.23
C ALA A 169 -19.94 8.98 -1.07
N ALA A 170 -21.02 8.23 -0.92
CA ALA A 170 -22.30 8.53 -1.56
C ALA A 170 -22.93 9.83 -1.00
N LYS A 171 -22.72 10.13 0.29
CA LYS A 171 -23.28 11.32 0.94
C LYS A 171 -22.44 12.58 0.74
N PHE A 172 -21.13 12.49 0.86
CA PHE A 172 -20.22 13.63 0.88
C PHE A 172 -19.41 13.82 -0.41
N GLY A 173 -19.40 12.82 -1.29
CA GLY A 173 -18.55 12.78 -2.47
C GLY A 173 -17.24 12.01 -2.21
N LYS A 174 -16.80 11.24 -3.23
CA LYS A 174 -15.56 10.43 -3.14
C LYS A 174 -14.32 11.29 -3.02
N LYS A 175 -14.28 12.39 -3.79
CA LYS A 175 -13.16 13.34 -3.82
C LYS A 175 -13.03 14.08 -2.48
N GLU A 176 -14.14 14.62 -2.00
CA GLU A 176 -14.21 15.41 -0.76
C GLU A 176 -13.83 14.55 0.44
N LEU A 177 -14.36 13.33 0.52
CA LEU A 177 -14.04 12.38 1.59
C LEU A 177 -12.56 11.99 1.59
N SER A 178 -11.99 11.76 0.41
CA SER A 178 -10.56 11.41 0.28
C SER A 178 -9.65 12.59 0.61
N ALA A 179 -10.01 13.81 0.19
CA ALA A 179 -9.27 15.03 0.51
C ALA A 179 -9.32 15.36 2.00
N PHE A 180 -10.52 15.30 2.61
CA PHE A 180 -10.68 15.50 4.05
C PHE A 180 -9.87 14.46 4.84
N GLY A 181 -9.94 13.18 4.46
CA GLY A 181 -9.17 12.13 5.09
C GLY A 181 -7.67 12.37 5.00
N GLY A 182 -7.16 12.75 3.82
CA GLY A 182 -5.75 13.08 3.63
C GLY A 182 -5.28 14.23 4.54
N LEU A 183 -6.04 15.33 4.59
CA LEU A 183 -5.75 16.46 5.46
C LEU A 183 -5.81 16.08 6.94
N PHE A 184 -6.81 15.31 7.35
CA PHE A 184 -6.91 14.81 8.71
C PHE A 184 -5.70 13.94 9.08
N GLY A 185 -5.30 13.02 8.20
CA GLY A 185 -4.12 12.18 8.40
C GLY A 185 -2.84 13.00 8.53
N ALA A 186 -2.65 14.00 7.66
CA ALA A 186 -1.50 14.90 7.70
C ALA A 186 -1.43 15.65 9.04
N VAL A 187 -2.55 16.21 9.53
CA VAL A 187 -2.62 16.90 10.82
C VAL A 187 -2.27 15.93 11.97
N VAL A 188 -2.79 14.72 11.97
CA VAL A 188 -2.50 13.74 13.02
C VAL A 188 -1.02 13.36 13.04
N PHE A 189 -0.41 13.11 11.88
CA PHE A 189 1.03 12.83 11.81
C PHE A 189 1.88 14.03 12.22
N PHE A 190 1.45 15.25 11.89
CA PHE A 190 2.11 16.47 12.35
C PHE A 190 2.00 16.65 13.87
N ILE A 191 0.84 16.32 14.47
CA ILE A 191 0.69 16.27 15.93
C ILE A 191 1.63 15.23 16.53
N ALA A 192 1.73 14.02 15.94
CA ALA A 192 2.66 13.00 16.40
C ALA A 192 4.11 13.48 16.36
N PHE A 193 4.49 14.23 15.31
CA PHE A 193 5.81 14.85 15.20
C PHE A 193 6.09 15.85 16.35
N ILE A 194 5.14 16.74 16.65
CA ILE A 194 5.31 17.74 17.72
C ILE A 194 5.35 17.06 19.09
N LEU A 195 4.52 16.06 19.31
CA LEU A 195 4.37 15.39 20.59
C LEU A 195 5.63 14.60 20.98
N HIS A 196 6.36 14.08 20.00
CA HIS A 196 7.60 13.30 20.14
C HIS A 196 7.53 12.32 21.32
N THR A 197 6.51 11.44 21.29
CA THR A 197 6.13 10.61 22.44
C THR A 197 6.99 9.37 22.58
N ASP A 198 7.40 9.06 23.83
CA ASP A 198 8.09 7.80 24.16
C ASP A 198 7.10 6.65 24.43
N ASN A 199 5.79 6.96 24.46
CA ASN A 199 4.78 5.93 24.68
C ASN A 199 4.38 5.27 23.35
N MET A 200 4.80 4.02 23.19
CA MET A 200 4.50 3.21 21.99
C MET A 200 3.00 3.11 21.70
N TYR A 201 2.16 2.92 22.71
CA TYR A 201 0.72 2.76 22.50
C TYR A 201 0.06 4.05 22.05
N LEU A 202 0.50 5.19 22.58
CA LEU A 202 0.05 6.50 22.13
C LEU A 202 0.47 6.75 20.68
N TYR A 203 1.71 6.39 20.32
CA TYR A 203 2.18 6.47 18.94
C TYR A 203 1.36 5.58 18.00
N ILE A 204 1.06 4.33 18.39
CA ILE A 204 0.22 3.41 17.60
C ILE A 204 -1.19 3.98 17.41
N ALA A 205 -1.76 4.61 18.44
CA ALA A 205 -3.06 5.27 18.32
C ALA A 205 -3.03 6.42 17.32
N LEU A 206 -2.02 7.30 17.38
CA LEU A 206 -1.82 8.39 16.43
C LEU A 206 -1.55 7.85 15.02
N TYR A 207 -0.70 6.83 14.89
CA TYR A 207 -0.42 6.14 13.64
C TYR A 207 -1.72 5.62 13.00
N THR A 208 -2.55 4.92 13.77
CA THR A 208 -3.81 4.34 13.30
C THR A 208 -4.81 5.43 12.89
N LEU A 209 -4.92 6.51 13.67
CA LEU A 209 -5.76 7.66 13.33
C LEU A 209 -5.26 8.38 12.06
N GLY A 210 -3.94 8.58 11.91
CA GLY A 210 -3.37 9.18 10.70
C GLY A 210 -3.55 8.28 9.47
N TYR A 211 -3.44 6.97 9.66
CA TYR A 211 -3.65 5.98 8.59
C TYR A 211 -5.10 5.96 8.06
N LEU A 212 -6.06 6.44 8.84
CA LEU A 212 -7.46 6.61 8.41
C LEU A 212 -7.57 7.46 7.13
N GLY A 213 -6.78 8.53 7.02
CA GLY A 213 -6.74 9.36 5.82
C GLY A 213 -6.29 8.60 4.58
N ILE A 214 -5.23 7.80 4.71
CA ILE A 214 -4.73 6.93 3.64
C ILE A 214 -5.78 5.87 3.25
N ALA A 215 -6.47 5.32 4.25
CA ALA A 215 -7.49 4.28 4.03
C ALA A 215 -8.70 4.81 3.24
N PHE A 216 -9.18 6.04 3.50
CA PHE A 216 -10.26 6.64 2.72
C PHE A 216 -9.93 6.72 1.24
N PHE A 217 -8.73 7.18 0.90
CA PHE A 217 -8.31 7.23 -0.49
C PHE A 217 -8.16 5.82 -1.09
N ASN A 218 -7.53 4.89 -0.40
CA ASN A 218 -7.32 3.53 -0.90
C ASN A 218 -8.62 2.81 -1.26
N ILE A 219 -9.68 3.01 -0.46
CA ILE A 219 -11.00 2.42 -0.71
C ILE A 219 -11.68 3.09 -1.91
N ASN A 220 -11.58 4.43 -2.02
CA ASN A 220 -12.25 5.20 -3.06
C ASN A 220 -11.49 5.25 -4.39
N CYS A 221 -10.18 5.01 -4.42
CA CYS A 221 -9.34 5.28 -5.59
C CYS A 221 -9.79 4.53 -6.86
N TRP A 222 -10.23 3.28 -6.72
CA TRP A 222 -10.70 2.50 -7.87
C TRP A 222 -12.03 3.01 -8.42
N ALA A 223 -12.93 3.45 -7.55
CA ALA A 223 -14.18 4.08 -7.97
C ALA A 223 -13.94 5.47 -8.58
N MET A 224 -12.95 6.21 -8.09
CA MET A 224 -12.60 7.53 -8.65
C MET A 224 -11.96 7.42 -10.04
N ILE A 225 -11.13 6.39 -10.30
CA ILE A 225 -10.55 6.20 -11.64
C ILE A 225 -11.65 5.85 -12.66
N THR A 226 -12.66 5.09 -12.27
CA THR A 226 -13.82 4.80 -13.13
C THR A 226 -14.58 6.09 -13.44
N ASP A 227 -14.83 6.96 -12.46
CA ASP A 227 -15.47 8.27 -12.67
C ASP A 227 -14.66 9.15 -13.64
N VAL A 228 -13.32 9.09 -13.58
CA VAL A 228 -12.43 9.83 -14.50
C VAL A 228 -12.52 9.28 -15.93
N ILE A 229 -12.68 7.97 -16.10
CA ILE A 229 -12.88 7.33 -17.40
C ILE A 229 -14.22 7.76 -17.99
N ASP A 230 -15.29 7.76 -17.20
CA ASP A 230 -16.62 8.18 -17.62
C ASP A 230 -16.64 9.68 -18.01
N ASP A 231 -15.95 10.56 -17.24
CA ASP A 231 -15.79 11.99 -17.61
C ASP A 231 -15.03 12.15 -18.95
N ALA A 232 -13.99 11.35 -19.14
CA ALA A 232 -13.22 11.39 -20.39
C ALA A 232 -14.05 10.91 -21.60
N GLU A 233 -14.86 9.86 -21.44
CA GLU A 233 -15.77 9.38 -22.48
C GLU A 233 -16.77 10.47 -22.90
N VAL A 234 -17.37 11.16 -21.93
CA VAL A 234 -18.30 12.26 -22.22
C VAL A 234 -17.64 13.42 -22.96
N ARG A 235 -16.37 13.71 -22.65
CA ARG A 235 -15.63 14.84 -23.27
C ARG A 235 -15.02 14.52 -24.62
N GLN A 236 -14.54 13.29 -24.81
CA GLN A 236 -13.76 12.89 -25.99
C GLN A 236 -14.60 12.06 -27.00
N GLY A 237 -15.75 11.53 -26.57
CA GLY A 237 -16.62 10.71 -27.38
C GLY A 237 -16.13 9.26 -27.59
N GLU A 238 -14.99 8.91 -27.00
CA GLU A 238 -14.41 7.57 -27.07
C GLU A 238 -14.07 7.05 -25.66
N ARG A 239 -14.37 5.78 -25.43
CA ARG A 239 -14.06 5.10 -24.17
C ARG A 239 -12.74 4.34 -24.28
N SER A 240 -11.75 4.73 -23.49
CA SER A 240 -10.39 4.18 -23.51
C SER A 240 -9.98 3.62 -22.15
N ASP A 241 -10.79 2.71 -21.58
CA ASP A 241 -10.57 2.11 -20.25
C ASP A 241 -9.14 1.58 -20.08
N GLY A 242 -8.66 0.80 -21.05
CA GLY A 242 -7.34 0.16 -21.01
C GLY A 242 -6.21 1.17 -20.85
N THR A 243 -6.27 2.27 -21.58
CA THR A 243 -5.24 3.32 -21.55
C THR A 243 -5.22 4.05 -20.21
N PHE A 244 -6.40 4.43 -19.67
CA PHE A 244 -6.51 5.09 -18.38
C PHE A 244 -6.04 4.20 -17.24
N TYR A 245 -6.45 2.93 -17.20
CA TYR A 245 -5.98 1.97 -16.21
C TYR A 245 -4.49 1.70 -16.32
N SER A 246 -3.92 1.67 -17.53
CA SER A 246 -2.49 1.49 -17.75
C SER A 246 -1.68 2.66 -17.21
N VAL A 247 -2.09 3.90 -17.47
CA VAL A 247 -1.46 5.12 -16.94
C VAL A 247 -1.51 5.12 -15.41
N TYR A 248 -2.68 4.84 -14.83
CA TYR A 248 -2.85 4.79 -13.39
C TYR A 248 -2.02 3.70 -12.74
N SER A 249 -2.00 2.49 -13.33
CA SER A 249 -1.20 1.36 -12.81
C SER A 249 0.29 1.63 -12.91
N PHE A 250 0.75 2.27 -14.00
CA PHE A 250 2.14 2.70 -14.15
C PHE A 250 2.53 3.70 -13.07
N ALA A 251 1.71 4.74 -12.83
CA ALA A 251 1.95 5.71 -11.79
C ALA A 251 2.04 5.08 -10.39
N ARG A 252 1.16 4.12 -10.09
CA ARG A 252 1.23 3.35 -8.84
C ARG A 252 2.53 2.57 -8.69
N LYS A 253 3.03 1.95 -9.77
CA LYS A 253 4.32 1.24 -9.75
C LYS A 253 5.50 2.19 -9.57
N MET A 254 5.44 3.36 -10.20
CA MET A 254 6.44 4.41 -9.98
C MET A 254 6.43 4.91 -8.53
N GLY A 255 5.25 5.12 -7.93
CA GLY A 255 5.12 5.49 -6.51
C GLY A 255 5.70 4.42 -5.57
N GLN A 256 5.45 3.14 -5.86
CA GLN A 256 6.03 2.02 -5.09
C GLN A 256 7.57 2.01 -5.17
N ALA A 257 8.13 2.19 -6.36
CA ALA A 257 9.57 2.23 -6.56
C ALA A 257 10.21 3.46 -5.87
N ALA A 258 9.58 4.63 -6.04
CA ALA A 258 10.02 5.87 -5.43
C ALA A 258 10.01 5.81 -3.89
N SER A 259 8.98 5.18 -3.29
CA SER A 259 8.89 4.99 -1.84
C SER A 259 10.06 4.18 -1.27
N SER A 260 10.46 3.09 -1.94
CA SER A 260 11.59 2.29 -1.51
C SER A 260 12.90 3.09 -1.56
N GLY A 261 13.10 3.85 -2.65
CA GLY A 261 14.24 4.75 -2.80
C GLY A 261 14.24 5.88 -1.76
N LEU A 262 13.07 6.47 -1.50
CA LEU A 262 12.90 7.53 -0.50
C LEU A 262 13.23 7.02 0.91
N THR A 263 12.67 5.86 1.31
CA THR A 263 12.95 5.27 2.62
C THR A 263 14.44 5.01 2.82
N GLY A 264 15.12 4.38 1.85
CA GLY A 264 16.55 4.13 1.92
C GLY A 264 17.37 5.41 1.90
N GLY A 265 17.02 6.39 1.06
CA GLY A 265 17.68 7.68 1.00
C GLY A 265 17.57 8.48 2.29
N LEU A 266 16.37 8.53 2.89
CA LEU A 266 16.14 9.21 4.17
C LEU A 266 16.91 8.55 5.31
N LEU A 267 16.95 7.21 5.38
CA LEU A 267 17.75 6.48 6.36
C LEU A 267 19.26 6.78 6.18
N SER A 268 19.73 6.88 4.94
CA SER A 268 21.12 7.24 4.66
C SER A 268 21.45 8.68 5.09
N ILE A 269 20.53 9.63 4.90
CA ILE A 269 20.71 11.04 5.30
C ILE A 269 20.87 11.18 6.81
N ILE A 270 20.12 10.41 7.60
CA ILE A 270 20.25 10.42 9.08
C ILE A 270 21.42 9.56 9.58
N GLY A 271 22.19 8.96 8.69
CA GLY A 271 23.36 8.14 9.04
C GLY A 271 23.02 6.77 9.62
N TYR A 272 21.85 6.21 9.28
CA TYR A 272 21.45 4.88 9.76
C TYR A 272 22.36 3.79 9.19
N THR A 273 23.00 3.05 10.07
CA THR A 273 23.75 1.82 9.80
C THR A 273 23.49 0.82 10.92
N THR A 274 23.89 -0.43 10.76
CA THR A 274 23.77 -1.43 11.83
C THR A 274 24.56 -1.04 13.10
N ALA A 275 25.61 -0.24 12.97
CA ALA A 275 26.40 0.22 14.10
C ALA A 275 25.78 1.44 14.80
N THR A 276 25.10 2.31 14.04
CA THR A 276 24.50 3.57 14.55
C THR A 276 23.00 3.47 14.81
N ALA A 277 22.39 2.29 14.63
CA ALA A 277 20.96 2.06 14.65
C ALA A 277 20.27 2.48 15.98
N PHE A 278 21.04 2.57 17.07
CA PHE A 278 20.55 2.94 18.40
C PHE A 278 21.15 4.27 18.91
N ASP A 279 21.89 4.98 18.08
CA ASP A 279 22.40 6.31 18.42
C ASP A 279 21.22 7.29 18.55
N THR A 280 21.21 8.13 19.58
CA THR A 280 20.10 9.03 19.90
C THR A 280 19.72 9.94 18.71
N GLU A 281 20.70 10.45 17.95
CA GLU A 281 20.44 11.31 16.80
C GLU A 281 19.74 10.54 15.67
N VAL A 282 20.19 9.30 15.40
CA VAL A 282 19.63 8.44 14.35
C VAL A 282 18.22 7.99 14.73
N VAL A 283 18.01 7.59 15.97
CA VAL A 283 16.71 7.15 16.49
C VAL A 283 15.69 8.28 16.44
N ASN A 284 16.05 9.50 16.85
CA ASN A 284 15.21 10.69 16.72
C ASN A 284 14.96 11.04 15.23
N GLY A 285 15.95 10.85 14.38
CA GLY A 285 15.82 11.01 12.93
C GLY A 285 14.78 10.05 12.34
N ILE A 286 14.78 8.78 12.75
CA ILE A 286 13.79 7.79 12.35
C ILE A 286 12.37 8.24 12.75
N TYR A 287 12.20 8.70 14.00
CA TYR A 287 10.92 9.20 14.50
C TYR A 287 10.41 10.38 13.67
N ASN A 288 11.29 11.36 13.43
CA ASN A 288 10.96 12.55 12.66
C ASN A 288 10.52 12.21 11.22
N ILE A 289 11.26 11.33 10.53
CA ILE A 289 10.93 10.89 9.17
C ILE A 289 9.59 10.15 9.17
N ALA A 290 9.36 9.24 10.12
CA ALA A 290 8.12 8.47 10.22
C ALA A 290 6.87 9.35 10.43
N CYS A 291 7.04 10.56 10.99
CA CYS A 291 5.95 11.50 11.21
C CYS A 291 5.84 12.55 10.09
N ILE A 292 6.97 13.15 9.64
CA ILE A 292 6.95 14.27 8.67
C ILE A 292 6.57 13.79 7.27
N VAL A 293 7.10 12.66 6.82
CA VAL A 293 6.86 12.19 5.44
C VAL A 293 5.38 11.93 5.16
N PRO A 294 4.61 11.24 6.02
CA PRO A 294 3.19 11.08 5.80
C PRO A 294 2.37 12.36 6.09
N ALA A 295 2.94 13.34 6.79
CA ALA A 295 2.29 14.64 7.05
C ALA A 295 2.42 15.63 5.87
N ALA A 296 3.47 15.47 5.04
CA ALA A 296 3.77 16.36 3.90
C ALA A 296 3.00 15.96 2.64
#